data_65c7db445c69a0c3b08b8be409585838
#
_entry.id   65c7db445c69a0c3b08b8be409585838
#
_cell.length_a   1.000
_cell.length_b   1.000
_cell.length_c   1.000
_cell.angle_alpha   90.00
_cell.angle_beta   90.00
_cell.angle_gamma   90.00
#
_symmetry.space_group_name_H-M   'P 1'
#
loop_
_entity.id
_entity.type
_entity.pdbx_description
1 polymer ?
#
loop_
_entity_poly.entity_id
_entity_poly.type
_entity_poly.pdbx_seq_one_letter_code
_entity_poly.pdbx_strand_id
1 'polypeptide(L)'
;MNAHDILNNPFLNKGTAFTLEERQELGLIGLLPPYVQTIEEQAAETYAQLQTKANDLEKRLFLMEIFNTNRTLFYYLFSHHLEEFNPIVYDPTIADTIEGYSNLFVNPQYAGYLDINHPEHIEETLRNAAGGRDIRLIVEP
;
A
#
# COMPACT_ATOMS: atom_id res chain seq x y z
N MET A 1 -22.34 1.02 0.47
CA MET A 1 -21.00 0.51 0.82
C MET A 1 -21.13 -0.09 2.19
N ASN A 2 -20.73 -1.33 2.40
CA ASN A 2 -20.82 -1.97 3.71
C ASN A 2 -19.50 -1.79 4.49
N ALA A 3 -19.50 -2.15 5.81
CA ALA A 3 -18.33 -2.00 6.66
C ALA A 3 -17.08 -2.72 6.15
N HIS A 4 -17.25 -3.92 5.59
CA HIS A 4 -16.13 -4.68 5.02
C HIS A 4 -15.58 -4.01 3.75
N ASP A 5 -16.43 -3.40 2.91
CA ASP A 5 -15.97 -2.66 1.73
C ASP A 5 -15.09 -1.47 2.15
N ILE A 6 -15.44 -0.81 3.25
CA ILE A 6 -14.67 0.32 3.80
C ILE A 6 -13.31 -0.15 4.30
N LEU A 7 -13.28 -1.21 5.12
CA LEU A 7 -12.03 -1.74 5.69
C LEU A 7 -11.11 -2.35 4.64
N ASN A 8 -11.65 -2.87 3.55
CA ASN A 8 -10.88 -3.44 2.43
C ASN A 8 -10.48 -2.41 1.36
N ASN A 9 -10.93 -1.16 1.50
CA ASN A 9 -10.57 -0.09 0.58
C ASN A 9 -9.44 0.76 1.17
N PRO A 10 -8.22 0.72 0.63
CA PRO A 10 -7.08 1.44 1.19
C PRO A 10 -7.24 2.97 1.20
N PHE A 11 -8.12 3.52 0.38
CA PHE A 11 -8.41 4.96 0.34
C PHE A 11 -9.41 5.40 1.42
N LEU A 12 -10.15 4.48 2.00
CA LEU A 12 -11.19 4.74 3.01
C LEU A 12 -10.78 4.23 4.38
N ASN A 13 -10.00 3.16 4.42
CA ASN A 13 -9.58 2.52 5.66
C ASN A 13 -8.62 3.43 6.45
N LYS A 14 -9.00 3.76 7.67
CA LYS A 14 -8.17 4.49 8.65
C LYS A 14 -7.66 3.57 9.77
N GLY A 15 -8.04 2.28 9.77
CA GLY A 15 -7.72 1.34 10.84
C GLY A 15 -8.19 1.84 12.20
N THR A 16 -7.31 1.83 13.19
CA THR A 16 -7.60 2.31 14.57
C THR A 16 -7.85 3.81 14.67
N ALA A 17 -7.54 4.60 13.63
CA ALA A 17 -7.75 6.03 13.60
C ALA A 17 -9.18 6.47 13.18
N PHE A 18 -10.10 5.52 12.93
CA PHE A 18 -11.52 5.86 12.87
C PHE A 18 -11.99 6.33 14.23
N THR A 19 -12.63 7.50 14.30
CA THR A 19 -13.23 8.00 15.53
C THR A 19 -14.40 7.13 15.99
N LEU A 20 -14.84 7.27 17.24
CA LEU A 20 -15.97 6.49 17.74
C LEU A 20 -17.26 6.79 16.96
N GLU A 21 -17.47 8.06 16.60
CA GLU A 21 -18.62 8.50 15.79
C GLU A 21 -18.57 7.83 14.41
N GLU A 22 -17.43 7.90 13.72
CA GLU A 22 -17.26 7.25 12.42
C GLU A 22 -17.50 5.74 12.51
N ARG A 23 -17.01 5.08 13.56
CA ARG A 23 -17.23 3.64 13.75
C ARG A 23 -18.72 3.30 13.94
N GLN A 24 -19.48 4.16 14.62
CA GLN A 24 -20.93 3.99 14.78
C GLN A 24 -21.67 4.21 13.46
N GLU A 25 -21.39 5.30 12.77
CA GLU A 25 -22.06 5.66 11.51
C GLU A 25 -21.79 4.66 10.39
N LEU A 26 -20.56 4.16 10.31
CA LEU A 26 -20.11 3.24 9.26
C LEU A 26 -20.29 1.76 9.60
N GLY A 27 -20.83 1.43 10.78
CA GLY A 27 -21.04 0.05 11.21
C GLY A 27 -19.76 -0.72 11.51
N LEU A 28 -18.71 -0.03 11.97
CA LEU A 28 -17.38 -0.62 12.23
C LEU A 28 -17.21 -1.09 13.69
N ILE A 29 -18.21 -0.88 14.54
CA ILE A 29 -18.16 -1.31 15.95
C ILE A 29 -17.99 -2.83 16.00
N GLY A 30 -16.98 -3.30 16.74
CA GLY A 30 -16.64 -4.71 16.85
C GLY A 30 -15.77 -5.29 15.74
N LEU A 31 -15.54 -4.53 14.65
CA LEU A 31 -14.64 -4.93 13.53
C LEU A 31 -13.21 -4.36 13.69
N LEU A 32 -13.04 -3.41 14.60
CA LEU A 32 -11.75 -2.80 14.92
C LEU A 32 -11.44 -2.97 16.40
N PRO A 33 -10.16 -2.97 16.81
CA PRO A 33 -9.77 -2.90 18.21
C PRO A 33 -10.49 -1.72 18.90
N PRO A 34 -10.95 -1.87 20.16
CA PRO A 34 -11.76 -0.84 20.83
C PRO A 34 -11.03 0.48 21.06
N TYR A 35 -9.71 0.43 21.17
CA TYR A 35 -8.88 1.63 21.31
C TYR A 35 -8.95 2.49 20.05
N VAL A 36 -9.22 3.79 20.22
CA VAL A 36 -9.21 4.78 19.14
C VAL A 36 -7.92 5.57 19.24
N GLN A 37 -7.13 5.50 18.19
CA GLN A 37 -5.87 6.26 18.08
C GLN A 37 -6.09 7.55 17.29
N THR A 38 -5.27 8.55 17.55
CA THR A 38 -5.04 9.62 16.57
C THR A 38 -4.15 9.11 15.45
N ILE A 39 -4.09 9.83 14.33
CA ILE A 39 -3.18 9.44 13.23
C ILE A 39 -1.72 9.53 13.65
N GLU A 40 -1.39 10.47 14.54
CA GLU A 40 -0.06 10.65 15.11
C GLU A 40 0.36 9.44 15.95
N GLU A 41 -0.53 8.94 16.81
CA GLU A 41 -0.30 7.75 17.63
C GLU A 41 -0.14 6.51 16.76
N GLN A 42 -1.04 6.34 15.77
CA GLN A 42 -0.99 5.23 14.83
C GLN A 42 0.32 5.27 14.02
N ALA A 43 0.73 6.44 13.54
CA ALA A 43 1.96 6.63 12.79
C ALA A 43 3.20 6.36 13.65
N ALA A 44 3.23 6.81 14.91
CA ALA A 44 4.35 6.57 15.82
C ALA A 44 4.55 5.07 16.08
N GLU A 45 3.47 4.33 16.33
CA GLU A 45 3.54 2.87 16.51
C GLU A 45 3.99 2.16 15.22
N THR A 46 3.46 2.56 14.08
CA THR A 46 3.83 2.00 12.78
C THR A 46 5.29 2.27 12.44
N TYR A 47 5.78 3.48 12.73
CA TYR A 47 7.18 3.83 12.54
C TYR A 47 8.10 3.01 13.46
N ALA A 48 7.70 2.81 14.73
CA ALA A 48 8.44 1.95 15.64
C ALA A 48 8.53 0.50 15.13
N GLN A 49 7.45 -0.04 14.57
CA GLN A 49 7.46 -1.36 13.93
C GLN A 49 8.35 -1.41 12.69
N LEU A 50 8.35 -0.36 11.85
CA LEU A 50 9.23 -0.26 10.69
C LEU A 50 10.71 -0.34 11.10
N GLN A 51 11.10 0.32 12.21
CA GLN A 51 12.48 0.32 12.70
C GLN A 51 12.94 -1.05 13.20
N THR A 52 12.05 -2.01 13.42
CA THR A 52 12.42 -3.40 13.76
C THR A 52 12.79 -4.23 12.54
N LYS A 53 12.59 -3.76 11.33
CA LYS A 53 12.90 -4.49 10.10
C LYS A 53 14.40 -4.53 9.87
N ALA A 54 14.90 -5.70 9.42
CA ALA A 54 16.33 -5.96 9.36
C ALA A 54 17.06 -5.17 8.25
N ASN A 55 16.37 -4.84 7.16
CA ASN A 55 16.95 -4.18 5.99
C ASN A 55 15.89 -3.38 5.21
N ASP A 56 16.35 -2.64 4.20
CA ASP A 56 15.49 -1.75 3.41
C ASP A 56 14.46 -2.51 2.58
N LEU A 57 14.77 -3.72 2.12
CA LEU A 57 13.80 -4.55 1.42
C LEU A 57 12.62 -4.95 2.33
N GLU A 58 12.89 -5.37 3.56
CA GLU A 58 11.84 -5.69 4.54
C GLU A 58 11.06 -4.44 4.95
N LYS A 59 11.74 -3.30 5.11
CA LYS A 59 11.08 -2.00 5.34
C LYS A 59 10.17 -1.63 4.18
N ARG A 60 10.62 -1.81 2.94
CA ARG A 60 9.81 -1.58 1.76
C ARG A 60 8.57 -2.46 1.72
N LEU A 61 8.71 -3.77 1.94
CA LEU A 61 7.57 -4.70 1.95
C LEU A 61 6.53 -4.28 2.99
N PHE A 62 6.97 -3.89 4.18
CA PHE A 62 6.11 -3.40 5.24
C PHE A 62 5.39 -2.09 4.86
N LEU A 63 6.11 -1.12 4.29
CA LEU A 63 5.51 0.13 3.82
C LEU A 63 4.50 -0.10 2.69
N MET A 64 4.77 -1.05 1.78
CA MET A 64 3.83 -1.40 0.70
C MET A 64 2.58 -2.10 1.23
N GLU A 65 2.67 -2.87 2.29
CA GLU A 65 1.49 -3.42 2.97
C GLU A 65 0.60 -2.30 3.52
N ILE A 66 1.20 -1.30 4.18
CA ILE A 66 0.45 -0.13 4.65
C ILE A 66 -0.16 0.64 3.48
N PHE A 67 0.59 0.85 2.40
CA PHE A 67 0.10 1.49 1.18
C PHE A 67 -1.12 0.77 0.59
N ASN A 68 -1.15 -0.56 0.65
CA ASN A 68 -2.24 -1.37 0.12
C ASN A 68 -3.43 -1.51 1.07
N THR A 69 -3.29 -1.12 2.34
CA THR A 69 -4.34 -1.25 3.36
C THR A 69 -4.83 0.07 3.91
N ASN A 70 -3.96 1.08 4.05
CA ASN A 70 -4.28 2.39 4.63
C ASN A 70 -3.43 3.50 4.00
N ARG A 71 -3.92 4.07 2.91
CA ARG A 71 -3.23 5.14 2.16
C ARG A 71 -3.03 6.42 2.98
N THR A 72 -3.98 6.75 3.84
CA THR A 72 -3.88 7.93 4.69
C THR A 72 -2.69 7.82 5.63
N LEU A 73 -2.54 6.68 6.31
CA LEU A 73 -1.40 6.42 7.18
C LEU A 73 -0.08 6.38 6.41
N PHE A 74 -0.06 5.73 5.24
CA PHE A 74 1.14 5.68 4.40
C PHE A 74 1.63 7.08 4.04
N TYR A 75 0.75 7.93 3.51
CA TYR A 75 1.14 9.28 3.11
C TYR A 75 1.48 10.18 4.29
N TYR A 76 0.81 9.98 5.44
CA TYR A 76 1.18 10.68 6.66
C TYR A 76 2.62 10.33 7.08
N LEU A 77 2.96 9.05 7.17
CA LEU A 77 4.31 8.58 7.48
C LEU A 77 5.34 9.09 6.45
N PHE A 78 5.04 8.94 5.16
CA PHE A 78 5.93 9.34 4.09
C PHE A 78 6.25 10.83 4.13
N SER A 79 5.25 11.68 4.39
CA SER A 79 5.45 13.12 4.46
C SER A 79 6.30 13.58 5.64
N HIS A 80 6.30 12.81 6.74
CA HIS A 80 7.09 13.11 7.94
C HIS A 80 8.50 12.50 7.93
N HIS A 81 8.76 11.52 7.05
CA HIS A 81 10.03 10.79 6.96
C HIS A 81 10.55 10.71 5.51
N LEU A 82 10.34 11.76 4.72
CA LEU A 82 10.59 11.77 3.28
C LEU A 82 12.01 11.36 2.89
N GLU A 83 13.02 11.91 3.58
CA GLU A 83 14.43 11.64 3.30
C GLU A 83 14.80 10.18 3.59
N GLU A 84 14.28 9.61 4.68
CA GLU A 84 14.51 8.22 5.06
C GLU A 84 13.78 7.25 4.13
N PHE A 85 12.52 7.56 3.76
CA PHE A 85 11.67 6.61 3.04
C PHE A 85 11.89 6.62 1.53
N ASN A 86 12.39 7.71 0.97
CA ASN A 86 12.57 7.82 -0.47
C ASN A 86 13.48 6.71 -1.04
N PRO A 87 14.67 6.42 -0.48
CA PRO A 87 15.50 5.32 -0.96
C PRO A 87 14.92 3.93 -0.68
N ILE A 88 14.04 3.80 0.33
CA ILE A 88 13.38 2.52 0.66
C ILE A 88 12.22 2.23 -0.29
N VAL A 89 11.41 3.24 -0.60
CA VAL A 89 10.19 3.08 -1.43
C VAL A 89 10.50 3.17 -2.91
N TYR A 90 11.55 3.88 -3.28
CA TYR A 90 11.94 4.11 -4.66
C TYR A 90 13.32 3.46 -4.92
N ASP A 91 14.27 4.20 -5.44
CA ASP A 91 15.59 3.71 -5.83
C ASP A 91 16.61 3.93 -4.69
N PRO A 92 17.48 2.94 -4.33
CA PRO A 92 17.78 1.68 -5.04
C PRO A 92 16.88 0.47 -4.69
N THR A 93 16.13 0.50 -3.61
CA THR A 93 15.41 -0.69 -3.09
C THR A 93 14.34 -1.22 -4.06
N ILE A 94 13.79 -0.36 -4.94
CA ILE A 94 12.85 -0.82 -5.97
C ILE A 94 13.51 -1.75 -6.98
N ALA A 95 14.78 -1.53 -7.34
CA ALA A 95 15.53 -2.41 -8.24
C ALA A 95 15.66 -3.82 -7.65
N ASP A 96 16.06 -3.93 -6.39
CA ASP A 96 16.14 -5.22 -5.68
C ASP A 96 14.78 -5.93 -5.65
N THR A 97 13.69 -5.16 -5.48
CA THR A 97 12.32 -5.69 -5.49
C THR A 97 11.94 -6.22 -6.88
N ILE A 98 12.32 -5.53 -7.94
CA ILE A 98 12.01 -5.94 -9.32
C ILE A 98 12.80 -7.22 -9.68
N GLU A 99 14.07 -7.30 -9.35
CA GLU A 99 14.89 -8.48 -9.59
C GLU A 99 14.36 -9.73 -8.87
N GLY A 100 13.86 -9.55 -7.63
CA GLY A 100 13.30 -10.62 -6.82
C GLY A 100 11.77 -10.78 -6.91
N TYR A 101 11.11 -10.09 -7.83
CA TYR A 101 9.66 -9.86 -7.79
C TYR A 101 8.82 -11.15 -7.71
N SER A 102 9.15 -12.17 -8.51
CA SER A 102 8.41 -13.43 -8.51
C SER A 102 8.41 -14.15 -7.15
N ASN A 103 9.46 -13.96 -6.35
CA ASN A 103 9.60 -14.55 -5.02
C ASN A 103 9.00 -13.65 -3.92
N LEU A 104 8.87 -12.35 -4.19
CA LEU A 104 8.40 -11.34 -3.23
C LEU A 104 6.93 -10.94 -3.46
N PHE A 105 6.28 -11.50 -4.48
CA PHE A 105 4.89 -11.18 -4.79
C PHE A 105 3.96 -11.62 -3.67
N VAL A 106 3.29 -10.66 -3.05
CA VAL A 106 2.27 -10.90 -2.02
C VAL A 106 0.91 -10.40 -2.49
N ASN A 107 0.86 -9.19 -3.05
CA ASN A 107 -0.36 -8.55 -3.51
C ASN A 107 -0.19 -7.97 -4.92
N PRO A 108 -1.24 -7.95 -5.76
CA PRO A 108 -1.21 -7.27 -7.03
C PRO A 108 -0.83 -5.80 -6.82
N GLN A 109 0.22 -5.35 -7.50
CA GLN A 109 0.53 -3.93 -7.60
C GLN A 109 -0.38 -3.31 -8.67
N TYR A 110 -0.50 -1.99 -8.68
CA TYR A 110 -1.20 -1.27 -9.76
C TYR A 110 -0.31 -1.18 -11.00
N ALA A 111 0.12 -2.34 -11.50
CA ALA A 111 1.05 -2.51 -12.59
C ALA A 111 0.56 -3.59 -13.55
N GLY A 112 1.04 -3.57 -14.79
CA GLY A 112 0.92 -4.66 -15.74
C GLY A 112 2.26 -5.40 -15.83
N TYR A 113 2.21 -6.71 -15.95
CA TYR A 113 3.40 -7.56 -16.07
C TYR A 113 3.51 -8.03 -17.51
N LEU A 114 4.57 -7.64 -18.21
CA LEU A 114 4.87 -8.07 -19.56
C LEU A 114 5.85 -9.25 -19.52
N ASP A 115 5.56 -10.28 -20.29
CA ASP A 115 6.44 -11.45 -20.44
C ASP A 115 7.10 -11.41 -21.82
N ILE A 116 8.43 -11.34 -21.83
CA ILE A 116 9.22 -11.33 -23.07
C ILE A 116 9.07 -12.63 -23.88
N ASN A 117 8.73 -13.73 -23.23
CA ASN A 117 8.51 -15.01 -23.89
C ASN A 117 7.14 -15.12 -24.58
N HIS A 118 6.22 -14.21 -24.23
CA HIS A 118 4.84 -14.18 -24.72
C HIS A 118 4.44 -12.77 -25.21
N PRO A 119 5.11 -12.24 -26.24
CA PRO A 119 4.83 -10.89 -26.75
C PRO A 119 3.42 -10.76 -27.34
N GLU A 120 2.78 -11.86 -27.72
CA GLU A 120 1.40 -11.91 -28.19
C GLU A 120 0.38 -11.49 -27.12
N HIS A 121 0.74 -11.55 -25.82
CA HIS A 121 -0.12 -11.16 -24.72
C HIS A 121 -0.05 -9.67 -24.34
N ILE A 122 0.83 -8.87 -24.98
CA ILE A 122 1.06 -7.47 -24.60
C ILE A 122 -0.24 -6.65 -24.64
N GLU A 123 -1.01 -6.74 -25.73
CA GLU A 123 -2.27 -5.97 -25.86
C GLU A 123 -3.28 -6.36 -24.79
N GLU A 124 -3.44 -7.66 -24.54
CA GLU A 124 -4.34 -8.16 -23.52
C GLU A 124 -3.90 -7.72 -22.12
N THR A 125 -2.61 -7.83 -21.81
CA THR A 125 -2.02 -7.39 -20.52
C THR A 125 -2.29 -5.91 -20.28
N LEU A 126 -2.04 -5.05 -21.27
CA LEU A 126 -2.27 -3.61 -21.13
C LEU A 126 -3.77 -3.29 -20.96
N ARG A 127 -4.64 -3.99 -21.69
CA ARG A 127 -6.11 -3.83 -21.55
C ARG A 127 -6.59 -4.23 -20.16
N ASN A 128 -6.10 -5.37 -19.64
CA ASN A 128 -6.44 -5.86 -18.31
C ASN A 128 -5.90 -4.93 -17.22
N ALA A 129 -4.65 -4.48 -17.34
CA ALA A 129 -4.04 -3.53 -16.41
C ALA A 129 -4.77 -2.18 -16.41
N ALA A 130 -5.23 -1.71 -17.56
CA ALA A 130 -6.02 -0.49 -17.66
C ALA A 130 -7.37 -0.59 -16.93
N GLY A 131 -8.03 -1.76 -16.98
CA GLY A 131 -9.28 -2.00 -16.26
C GLY A 131 -10.39 -1.00 -16.60
N GLY A 132 -10.44 -0.51 -17.85
CA GLY A 132 -11.42 0.49 -18.30
C GLY A 132 -11.12 1.93 -17.86
N ARG A 133 -9.97 2.19 -17.24
CA ARG A 133 -9.51 3.54 -16.85
C ARG A 133 -8.93 4.30 -18.04
N ASP A 134 -9.02 5.62 -18.03
CA ASP A 134 -8.32 6.50 -18.97
C ASP A 134 -6.83 6.56 -18.62
N ILE A 135 -6.00 5.74 -19.27
CA ILE A 135 -4.56 5.69 -19.05
C ILE A 135 -3.89 6.69 -19.97
N ARG A 136 -3.19 7.67 -19.39
CA ARG A 136 -2.52 8.76 -20.10
C ARG A 136 -1.01 8.64 -20.12
N LEU A 137 -0.43 7.86 -19.21
CA LEU A 137 1.00 7.64 -19.10
C LEU A 137 1.28 6.20 -18.68
N ILE A 138 2.25 5.59 -19.33
CA ILE A 138 2.84 4.30 -18.96
C ILE A 138 4.29 4.60 -18.58
N VAL A 139 4.70 4.12 -17.42
CA VAL A 139 6.09 4.20 -16.95
C VAL A 139 6.62 2.78 -16.84
N GLU A 140 7.73 2.52 -17.53
CA GLU A 140 8.49 1.28 -17.43
C GLU A 140 9.74 1.56 -16.57
N PRO A 141 9.99 0.76 -15.51
CA PRO A 141 11.15 0.92 -14.64
C PRO A 141 12.44 0.38 -15.28
#